data_a766b2851625a45928b141268fced82e
#
_entry.id   a766b2851625a45928b141268fced82e
#
_cell.length_a   1.000
_cell.length_b   1.000
_cell.length_c   1.000
_cell.angle_alpha   90.00
_cell.angle_beta   90.00
_cell.angle_gamma   90.00
#
_symmetry.space_group_name_H-M   'P 1'
#
loop_
_entity.id
_entity.type
_entity.pdbx_description
1 polymer ?
#
loop_
_entity_poly.entity_id
_entity_poly.type
_entity_poly.pdbx_seq_one_letter_code
_entity_poly.pdbx_strand_id
1 'polypeptide(L)'
;ATVGKDGSSSFEWSESSAMNQLAQQVYSDPTLYNRVTGFQNEAGQMVADAYQQLYNALNLDMTHVVVGQVGITQPIYVGGRLRELYNIAKATEQVAVLQGDSKRDDIIVSVDEAYWRVVAVQSKKRLANQYYDLLVKMEGDVTELVAEGLATQSDLLKVKAKRGEAEVKKMQAENGLILSKMALCQLCGLPLETDIHVDSTGLGEIALHDTIGDVEAIINSRAEMQLLEQAEKIAKSNTRIMAAGLQPNIMASANYIYTNPYADNGLSHDWKGKGFFSAGVVVNIPIAHADDILRVKAAKHEAALVTLKKEEAREMLNLQITQAKQKLMEATQKVAMTEMGVKNAEEVLLFATEAFEAGMATASEVLQAQTAWMSASDDHIDANVEAKVCETYFQKYTSTLRY
;
A
#
# COMPACT_ATOMS: atom_id res chain seq x y z
N ALA A 1 6.06 -14.33 -5.75
CA ALA A 1 6.46 -14.98 -4.49
C ALA A 1 7.87 -15.52 -4.66
N THR A 2 8.85 -14.89 -4.03
CA THR A 2 10.21 -15.43 -3.93
C THR A 2 10.35 -16.04 -2.54
N VAL A 3 10.61 -17.33 -2.49
CA VAL A 3 10.93 -18.03 -1.26
C VAL A 3 12.41 -17.76 -0.96
N GLY A 4 12.70 -17.03 0.13
CA GLY A 4 14.05 -16.86 0.62
C GLY A 4 14.61 -18.15 1.17
N LYS A 5 15.94 -18.32 1.12
CA LYS A 5 16.66 -19.51 1.58
C LYS A 5 16.54 -19.82 3.08
N ASP A 6 15.84 -19.00 3.81
CA ASP A 6 15.62 -19.05 5.27
C ASP A 6 14.19 -19.44 5.67
N GLY A 7 13.35 -19.82 4.70
CA GLY A 7 11.98 -20.28 4.98
C GLY A 7 10.98 -19.17 5.33
N SER A 8 11.39 -17.90 5.33
CA SER A 8 10.48 -16.78 5.49
C SER A 8 9.79 -16.48 4.15
N SER A 9 8.50 -16.78 4.05
CA SER A 9 7.68 -16.30 2.96
C SER A 9 7.23 -14.88 3.25
N SER A 10 8.02 -13.89 2.85
CA SER A 10 7.52 -12.52 2.74
C SER A 10 6.62 -12.46 1.51
N PHE A 11 5.33 -12.42 1.73
CA PHE A 11 4.36 -12.08 0.70
C PHE A 11 4.37 -10.55 0.58
N GLU A 12 5.40 -10.00 -0.06
CA GLU A 12 5.33 -8.64 -0.55
C GLU A 12 4.31 -8.62 -1.69
N TRP A 13 3.12 -8.13 -1.41
CA TRP A 13 2.32 -7.51 -2.44
C TRP A 13 3.14 -6.35 -2.99
N SER A 14 3.74 -6.57 -4.13
CA SER A 14 4.03 -5.40 -4.95
C SER A 14 2.66 -4.78 -5.24
N GLU A 15 2.28 -3.79 -4.42
CA GLU A 15 1.21 -2.85 -4.73
C GLU A 15 1.52 -2.34 -6.12
N SER A 16 0.94 -3.08 -6.98
CA SER A 16 0.90 -2.65 -8.09
C SER A 16 1.32 -1.81 -9.04
N SER A 17 2.34 -2.12 -9.51
CA SER A 17 2.78 -1.61 -10.78
C SER A 17 1.65 -1.51 -11.82
N ALA A 18 0.66 -2.37 -11.80
CA ALA A 18 -0.45 -2.31 -12.76
C ALA A 18 -1.49 -1.24 -12.46
N MET A 19 -1.87 -1.01 -11.20
CA MET A 19 -2.86 0.02 -10.84
C MET A 19 -2.25 1.43 -10.76
N ASN A 20 -1.04 1.54 -10.21
CA ASN A 20 -0.29 2.78 -10.28
C ASN A 20 0.16 3.11 -11.71
N GLN A 21 0.43 2.11 -12.56
CA GLN A 21 0.67 2.34 -13.97
C GLN A 21 -0.59 2.76 -14.73
N LEU A 22 -1.77 2.20 -14.42
CA LEU A 22 -3.03 2.67 -15.01
C LEU A 22 -3.41 4.08 -14.51
N ALA A 23 -3.27 4.36 -13.24
CA ALA A 23 -3.48 5.70 -12.72
C ALA A 23 -2.42 6.68 -13.25
N GLN A 24 -1.15 6.29 -13.29
CA GLN A 24 -0.09 7.09 -13.90
C GLN A 24 -0.22 7.19 -15.43
N GLN A 25 -0.70 6.19 -16.15
CA GLN A 25 -1.00 6.31 -17.58
C GLN A 25 -2.20 7.23 -17.85
N VAL A 26 -3.20 7.25 -16.98
CA VAL A 26 -4.31 8.21 -17.09
C VAL A 26 -3.86 9.63 -16.70
N TYR A 27 -2.97 9.78 -15.71
CA TYR A 27 -2.42 11.07 -15.31
C TYR A 27 -1.19 11.50 -16.11
N SER A 28 -0.41 10.57 -16.66
CA SER A 28 0.81 10.86 -17.41
C SER A 28 0.67 10.68 -18.92
N ASP A 29 -0.56 10.45 -19.43
CA ASP A 29 -0.77 10.57 -20.87
C ASP A 29 -0.87 12.06 -21.25
N PRO A 30 0.28 12.69 -21.57
CA PRO A 30 0.31 14.09 -22.01
C PRO A 30 -0.55 14.30 -23.25
N THR A 31 -0.94 13.21 -23.95
CA THR A 31 -1.74 13.27 -25.16
C THR A 31 -3.21 13.53 -24.85
N LEU A 32 -3.77 13.06 -23.73
CA LEU A 32 -5.12 13.41 -23.31
C LEU A 32 -5.20 14.85 -22.78
N TYR A 33 -4.25 15.26 -21.95
CA TYR A 33 -4.15 16.64 -21.46
C TYR A 33 -3.77 17.61 -22.58
N ASN A 34 -2.79 17.26 -23.42
CA ASN A 34 -2.36 18.06 -24.56
C ASN A 34 -3.42 18.10 -25.68
N ARG A 35 -4.33 17.14 -25.81
CA ARG A 35 -5.41 17.21 -26.77
C ARG A 35 -6.50 18.18 -26.37
N VAL A 36 -6.80 18.34 -25.08
CA VAL A 36 -7.76 19.38 -24.62
C VAL A 36 -7.13 20.77 -24.72
N THR A 37 -5.85 20.93 -24.37
CA THR A 37 -5.11 22.19 -24.55
C THR A 37 -4.67 22.41 -26.01
N GLY A 38 -4.39 21.35 -26.77
CA GLY A 38 -4.06 21.40 -28.19
C GLY A 38 -5.22 21.95 -29.04
N PHE A 39 -6.47 21.65 -28.66
CA PHE A 39 -7.66 22.15 -29.35
C PHE A 39 -7.83 23.68 -29.20
N GLN A 40 -7.44 24.24 -28.05
CA GLN A 40 -7.40 25.70 -27.87
C GLN A 40 -6.25 26.34 -28.67
N ASN A 41 -5.14 25.63 -28.82
CA ASN A 41 -3.97 26.09 -29.58
C ASN A 41 -4.18 25.97 -31.11
N GLU A 42 -4.86 24.93 -31.60
CA GLU A 42 -5.10 24.78 -33.05
C GLU A 42 -6.02 25.86 -33.62
N ALA A 43 -7.08 26.25 -32.90
CA ALA A 43 -7.92 27.38 -33.32
C ALA A 43 -7.14 28.71 -33.24
N GLY A 44 -6.30 28.89 -32.24
CA GLY A 44 -5.39 30.03 -32.11
C GLY A 44 -4.32 30.05 -33.21
N GLN A 45 -3.75 28.89 -33.55
CA GLN A 45 -2.76 28.77 -34.62
C GLN A 45 -3.33 28.96 -36.01
N MET A 46 -4.55 28.48 -36.32
CA MET A 46 -5.19 28.78 -37.61
C MET A 46 -5.40 30.29 -37.83
N VAL A 47 -5.76 31.01 -36.77
CA VAL A 47 -5.89 32.47 -36.87
C VAL A 47 -4.52 33.14 -37.00
N ALA A 48 -3.53 32.66 -36.31
CA ALA A 48 -2.15 33.17 -36.39
C ALA A 48 -1.50 32.85 -37.76
N ASP A 49 -1.71 31.65 -38.29
CA ASP A 49 -1.20 31.25 -39.62
C ASP A 49 -1.90 31.99 -40.76
N ALA A 50 -3.22 32.22 -40.68
CA ALA A 50 -3.93 33.07 -41.61
C ALA A 50 -3.43 34.54 -41.56
N TYR A 51 -3.07 35.00 -40.36
CA TYR A 51 -2.51 36.34 -40.19
C TYR A 51 -1.06 36.43 -40.69
N GLN A 52 -0.24 35.40 -40.50
CA GLN A 52 1.11 35.32 -41.07
C GLN A 52 1.12 35.19 -42.60
N GLN A 53 0.17 34.44 -43.17
CA GLN A 53 0.03 34.35 -44.61
C GLN A 53 -0.40 35.70 -45.21
N LEU A 54 -1.30 36.44 -44.56
CA LEU A 54 -1.70 37.79 -44.96
C LEU A 54 -0.53 38.78 -44.81
N TYR A 55 0.26 38.67 -43.74
CA TYR A 55 1.45 39.49 -43.49
C TYR A 55 2.54 39.25 -44.56
N ASN A 56 2.80 37.98 -44.90
CA ASN A 56 3.77 37.63 -45.94
C ASN A 56 3.33 38.03 -47.36
N ALA A 57 2.03 38.05 -47.62
CA ALA A 57 1.46 38.43 -48.93
C ALA A 57 1.48 39.94 -49.14
N LEU A 58 1.47 40.74 -48.08
CA LEU A 58 1.40 42.19 -48.17
C LEU A 58 2.77 42.91 -48.11
N ASN A 59 3.86 42.19 -47.82
CA ASN A 59 5.23 42.72 -47.74
C ASN A 59 5.32 44.09 -47.01
N LEU A 60 4.54 44.24 -45.94
CA LEU A 60 4.41 45.48 -45.18
C LEU A 60 5.50 45.51 -44.10
N ASP A 61 6.39 46.48 -44.19
CA ASP A 61 7.41 46.79 -43.15
C ASP A 61 6.71 47.42 -41.93
N MET A 62 6.25 46.56 -41.01
CA MET A 62 5.53 46.97 -39.81
C MET A 62 6.44 46.88 -38.58
N THR A 63 7.21 47.90 -38.33
CA THR A 63 8.14 47.98 -37.19
C THR A 63 7.42 48.16 -35.84
N HIS A 64 6.14 48.51 -35.78
CA HIS A 64 5.40 48.73 -34.52
C HIS A 64 3.93 48.28 -34.69
N VAL A 65 3.69 46.97 -34.63
CA VAL A 65 2.33 46.43 -34.66
C VAL A 65 1.89 46.02 -33.26
N VAL A 66 0.74 46.52 -32.83
CA VAL A 66 0.08 46.07 -31.62
C VAL A 66 -1.18 45.28 -31.99
N VAL A 67 -1.24 44.01 -31.63
CA VAL A 67 -2.40 43.15 -31.81
C VAL A 67 -2.87 42.66 -30.44
N GLY A 68 -4.12 43.00 -30.12
CA GLY A 68 -4.79 42.44 -28.92
C GLY A 68 -5.95 41.58 -29.37
N GLN A 69 -6.07 40.37 -28.84
CA GLN A 69 -7.17 39.47 -29.13
C GLN A 69 -7.82 38.96 -27.84
N VAL A 70 -9.14 39.00 -27.80
CA VAL A 70 -9.94 38.33 -26.78
C VAL A 70 -10.94 37.43 -27.50
N GLY A 71 -10.93 36.13 -27.16
CA GLY A 71 -11.81 35.17 -27.82
C GLY A 71 -12.48 34.23 -26.81
N ILE A 72 -13.72 33.87 -27.11
CA ILE A 72 -14.47 32.83 -26.39
C ILE A 72 -14.78 31.73 -27.40
N THR A 73 -14.42 30.49 -27.04
CA THR A 73 -14.74 29.31 -27.85
C THR A 73 -15.55 28.35 -26.99
N GLN A 74 -16.75 28.00 -27.44
CA GLN A 74 -17.66 27.10 -26.77
C GLN A 74 -17.88 25.86 -27.63
N PRO A 75 -17.44 24.66 -27.20
CA PRO A 75 -17.83 23.43 -27.88
C PRO A 75 -19.33 23.19 -27.68
N ILE A 76 -20.08 23.07 -28.76
CA ILE A 76 -21.51 22.76 -28.76
C ILE A 76 -21.70 21.24 -28.79
N TYR A 77 -20.95 20.56 -29.66
CA TYR A 77 -20.97 19.12 -29.79
C TYR A 77 -19.59 18.61 -30.17
N VAL A 78 -19.08 17.64 -29.40
CA VAL A 78 -17.76 17.04 -29.62
C VAL A 78 -17.85 15.51 -29.47
N GLY A 79 -18.89 14.90 -30.04
CA GLY A 79 -19.07 13.44 -30.01
C GLY A 79 -19.28 12.86 -28.61
N GLY A 80 -19.72 13.64 -27.62
CA GLY A 80 -19.87 13.19 -26.23
C GLY A 80 -18.57 13.19 -25.40
N ARG A 81 -17.43 13.60 -25.99
CA ARG A 81 -16.11 13.60 -25.35
C ARG A 81 -16.11 14.28 -23.99
N LEU A 82 -16.73 15.48 -23.87
CA LEU A 82 -16.74 16.22 -22.59
C LEU A 82 -17.48 15.47 -21.48
N ARG A 83 -18.56 14.76 -21.81
CA ARG A 83 -19.29 13.94 -20.85
C ARG A 83 -18.46 12.79 -20.36
N GLU A 84 -17.74 12.10 -21.25
CA GLU A 84 -16.90 10.97 -20.88
C GLU A 84 -15.65 11.43 -20.10
N LEU A 85 -15.09 12.61 -20.41
CA LEU A 85 -14.04 13.21 -19.59
C LEU A 85 -14.52 13.52 -18.16
N TYR A 86 -15.75 14.05 -18.02
CA TYR A 86 -16.35 14.23 -16.70
C TYR A 86 -16.55 12.89 -15.96
N ASN A 87 -17.00 11.85 -16.67
CA ASN A 87 -17.15 10.51 -16.10
C ASN A 87 -15.80 9.94 -15.62
N ILE A 88 -14.73 10.13 -16.40
CA ILE A 88 -13.37 9.75 -16.01
C ILE A 88 -12.93 10.51 -14.76
N ALA A 89 -13.11 11.84 -14.74
CA ALA A 89 -12.73 12.65 -13.58
C ALA A 89 -13.45 12.21 -12.30
N LYS A 90 -14.77 11.92 -12.40
CA LYS A 90 -15.57 11.42 -11.29
C LYS A 90 -15.11 10.01 -10.85
N ALA A 91 -14.80 9.11 -11.79
CA ALA A 91 -14.27 7.80 -11.45
C ALA A 91 -12.89 7.89 -10.82
N THR A 92 -12.04 8.83 -11.26
CA THR A 92 -10.71 9.08 -10.69
C THR A 92 -10.82 9.65 -9.26
N GLU A 93 -11.78 10.51 -8.99
CA GLU A 93 -12.08 10.97 -7.62
C GLU A 93 -12.41 9.78 -6.71
N GLN A 94 -13.29 8.87 -7.17
CA GLN A 94 -13.63 7.66 -6.42
C GLN A 94 -12.41 6.74 -6.21
N VAL A 95 -11.53 6.61 -7.21
CA VAL A 95 -10.26 5.89 -7.07
C VAL A 95 -9.42 6.49 -5.94
N ALA A 96 -9.30 7.82 -5.87
CA ALA A 96 -8.52 8.47 -4.81
C ALA A 96 -9.12 8.23 -3.41
N VAL A 97 -10.45 8.24 -3.26
CA VAL A 97 -11.12 7.91 -1.99
C VAL A 97 -10.84 6.46 -1.60
N LEU A 98 -11.06 5.51 -2.51
CA LEU A 98 -10.83 4.08 -2.26
C LEU A 98 -9.36 3.75 -1.94
N GLN A 99 -8.41 4.45 -2.57
CA GLN A 99 -6.98 4.35 -2.23
C GLN A 99 -6.71 4.86 -0.81
N GLY A 100 -7.39 5.92 -0.40
CA GLY A 100 -7.32 6.45 0.96
C GLY A 100 -7.81 5.41 1.98
N ASP A 101 -8.94 4.75 1.71
CA ASP A 101 -9.51 3.72 2.57
C ASP A 101 -8.59 2.49 2.64
N SER A 102 -8.10 2.01 1.50
CA SER A 102 -7.11 0.92 1.44
C SER A 102 -5.85 1.25 2.23
N LYS A 103 -5.36 2.48 2.12
CA LYS A 103 -4.17 2.93 2.87
C LYS A 103 -4.43 3.00 4.37
N ARG A 104 -5.65 3.35 4.77
CA ARG A 104 -6.07 3.33 6.18
C ARG A 104 -6.03 1.91 6.74
N ASP A 105 -6.57 0.93 6.01
CA ASP A 105 -6.52 -0.49 6.40
C ASP A 105 -5.08 -0.99 6.55
N ASP A 106 -4.18 -0.61 5.63
CA ASP A 106 -2.75 -0.94 5.73
C ASP A 106 -2.09 -0.35 6.97
N ILE A 107 -2.42 0.90 7.30
CA ILE A 107 -1.89 1.56 8.50
C ILE A 107 -2.38 0.83 9.75
N ILE A 108 -3.67 0.48 9.83
CA ILE A 108 -4.23 -0.26 10.97
C ILE A 108 -3.47 -1.56 11.18
N VAL A 109 -3.30 -2.36 10.12
CA VAL A 109 -2.55 -3.62 10.20
C VAL A 109 -1.10 -3.37 10.64
N SER A 110 -0.43 -2.37 10.07
CA SER A 110 0.96 -2.07 10.42
C SER A 110 1.12 -1.63 11.88
N VAL A 111 0.15 -0.86 12.41
CA VAL A 111 0.14 -0.44 13.81
C VAL A 111 -0.14 -1.63 14.72
N ASP A 112 -1.09 -2.49 14.35
CA ASP A 112 -1.42 -3.69 15.12
C ASP A 112 -0.25 -4.67 15.18
N GLU A 113 0.42 -4.94 14.05
CA GLU A 113 1.65 -5.73 14.01
C GLU A 113 2.76 -5.14 14.90
N ALA A 114 2.95 -3.83 14.84
CA ALA A 114 3.94 -3.17 15.69
C ALA A 114 3.58 -3.25 17.17
N TYR A 115 2.29 -3.13 17.51
CA TYR A 115 1.77 -3.29 18.86
C TYR A 115 2.06 -4.70 19.41
N TRP A 116 1.65 -5.74 18.68
CA TRP A 116 1.88 -7.12 19.10
C TRP A 116 3.37 -7.48 19.14
N ARG A 117 4.18 -6.86 18.29
CA ARG A 117 5.65 -6.98 18.38
C ARG A 117 6.19 -6.39 19.69
N VAL A 118 5.69 -5.23 20.15
CA VAL A 118 6.09 -4.68 21.47
C VAL A 118 5.67 -5.60 22.58
N VAL A 119 4.45 -6.16 22.54
CA VAL A 119 3.95 -7.14 23.53
C VAL A 119 4.81 -8.40 23.54
N ALA A 120 5.20 -8.92 22.36
CA ALA A 120 6.12 -10.06 22.25
C ALA A 120 7.44 -9.79 22.94
N VAL A 121 8.10 -8.67 22.57
CA VAL A 121 9.42 -8.33 23.12
C VAL A 121 9.34 -8.05 24.62
N GLN A 122 8.25 -7.46 25.11
CA GLN A 122 8.01 -7.28 26.54
C GLN A 122 7.90 -8.63 27.28
N SER A 123 7.20 -9.60 26.70
CA SER A 123 7.08 -10.95 27.24
C SER A 123 8.42 -11.68 27.21
N LYS A 124 9.17 -11.58 26.11
CA LYS A 124 10.53 -12.13 25.97
C LYS A 124 11.52 -11.51 26.96
N LYS A 125 11.42 -10.19 27.23
CA LYS A 125 12.20 -9.54 28.29
C LYS A 125 11.90 -10.14 29.67
N ARG A 126 10.61 -10.36 29.97
CA ARG A 126 10.21 -10.99 31.25
C ARG A 126 10.79 -12.40 31.35
N LEU A 127 10.67 -13.20 30.29
CA LEU A 127 11.22 -14.55 30.23
C LEU A 127 12.75 -14.56 30.37
N ALA A 128 13.47 -13.67 29.70
CA ALA A 128 14.91 -13.53 29.78
C ALA A 128 15.39 -13.17 31.21
N ASN A 129 14.63 -12.30 31.89
CA ASN A 129 14.90 -11.99 33.30
C ASN A 129 14.71 -13.23 34.20
N GLN A 130 13.59 -13.95 34.05
CA GLN A 130 13.33 -15.19 34.82
C GLN A 130 14.41 -16.25 34.58
N TYR A 131 14.82 -16.43 33.33
CA TYR A 131 15.89 -17.37 32.99
C TYR A 131 17.25 -16.97 33.60
N TYR A 132 17.59 -15.69 33.58
CA TYR A 132 18.79 -15.16 34.20
C TYR A 132 18.76 -15.40 35.72
N ASP A 133 17.64 -15.09 36.38
CA ASP A 133 17.49 -15.27 37.84
C ASP A 133 17.59 -16.74 38.25
N LEU A 134 17.05 -17.68 37.46
CA LEU A 134 17.21 -19.12 37.65
C LEU A 134 18.69 -19.55 37.60
N LEU A 135 19.46 -19.01 36.65
CA LEU A 135 20.88 -19.32 36.49
C LEU A 135 21.73 -18.67 37.59
N VAL A 136 21.37 -17.51 38.10
CA VAL A 136 22.01 -16.87 39.26
C VAL A 136 21.82 -17.75 40.51
N LYS A 137 20.58 -18.23 40.77
CA LYS A 137 20.32 -19.16 41.88
C LYS A 137 21.14 -20.42 41.73
N MET A 138 21.11 -21.04 40.56
CA MET A 138 21.86 -22.26 40.27
C MET A 138 23.38 -22.08 40.45
N GLU A 139 23.95 -20.93 40.09
CA GLU A 139 25.38 -20.63 40.31
C GLU A 139 25.70 -20.61 41.81
N GLY A 140 24.80 -20.06 42.63
CA GLY A 140 24.91 -20.08 44.08
C GLY A 140 24.94 -21.51 44.61
N ASP A 141 23.93 -22.30 44.25
CA ASP A 141 23.76 -23.68 44.69
C ASP A 141 24.98 -24.56 44.30
N VAL A 142 25.44 -24.46 43.05
CA VAL A 142 26.60 -25.22 42.56
C VAL A 142 27.90 -24.74 43.22
N THR A 143 28.01 -23.43 43.55
CA THR A 143 29.20 -22.91 44.25
C THR A 143 29.32 -23.53 45.66
N GLU A 144 28.20 -23.65 46.37
CA GLU A 144 28.17 -24.33 47.69
C GLU A 144 28.53 -25.80 47.58
N LEU A 145 27.96 -26.52 46.62
CA LEU A 145 28.26 -27.94 46.38
C LEU A 145 29.74 -28.18 46.00
N VAL A 146 30.35 -27.26 45.24
CA VAL A 146 31.80 -27.33 44.95
C VAL A 146 32.63 -27.13 46.21
N ALA A 147 32.22 -26.20 47.09
CA ALA A 147 32.93 -25.96 48.36
C ALA A 147 32.84 -27.16 49.27
N GLU A 148 31.73 -27.90 49.22
CA GLU A 148 31.57 -29.18 50.01
C GLU A 148 32.19 -30.41 49.33
N GLY A 149 32.73 -30.26 48.10
CA GLY A 149 33.34 -31.36 47.34
C GLY A 149 32.31 -32.30 46.67
N LEU A 150 31.04 -31.89 46.59
CA LEU A 150 29.93 -32.66 46.01
C LEU A 150 29.71 -32.36 44.52
N ALA A 151 30.25 -31.26 43.99
CA ALA A 151 30.25 -30.91 42.57
C ALA A 151 31.65 -30.58 42.07
N THR A 152 31.83 -30.57 40.74
CA THR A 152 33.12 -30.27 40.13
C THR A 152 33.28 -28.78 39.77
N GLN A 153 34.53 -28.30 39.77
CA GLN A 153 34.83 -26.95 39.25
C GLN A 153 34.39 -26.77 37.80
N SER A 154 34.39 -27.86 37.02
CA SER A 154 33.88 -27.85 35.62
C SER A 154 32.39 -27.52 35.54
N ASP A 155 31.59 -28.06 36.48
CA ASP A 155 30.15 -27.80 36.50
C ASP A 155 29.85 -26.33 36.86
N LEU A 156 30.58 -25.77 37.83
CA LEU A 156 30.49 -24.35 38.16
C LEU A 156 30.84 -23.45 36.95
N LEU A 157 31.89 -23.81 36.20
CA LEU A 157 32.27 -23.05 35.01
C LEU A 157 31.20 -23.14 33.91
N LYS A 158 30.53 -24.27 33.72
CA LYS A 158 29.39 -24.41 32.78
C LYS A 158 28.22 -23.50 33.16
N VAL A 159 27.86 -23.48 34.47
CA VAL A 159 26.77 -22.60 34.95
C VAL A 159 27.13 -21.13 34.75
N LYS A 160 28.37 -20.72 35.08
CA LYS A 160 28.85 -19.36 34.85
C LYS A 160 28.80 -18.96 33.38
N ALA A 161 29.18 -19.86 32.48
CA ALA A 161 29.10 -19.62 31.06
C ALA A 161 27.63 -19.41 30.61
N LYS A 162 26.73 -20.28 31.08
CA LYS A 162 25.29 -20.15 30.79
C LYS A 162 24.67 -18.88 31.37
N ARG A 163 25.04 -18.46 32.55
CA ARG A 163 24.62 -17.19 33.13
C ARG A 163 25.07 -16.02 32.26
N GLY A 164 26.34 -16.03 31.79
CA GLY A 164 26.85 -14.99 30.87
C GLY A 164 26.06 -14.93 29.57
N GLU A 165 25.68 -16.09 28.96
CA GLU A 165 24.81 -16.14 27.80
C GLU A 165 23.41 -15.52 28.09
N ALA A 166 22.84 -15.83 29.26
CA ALA A 166 21.54 -15.29 29.67
C ALA A 166 21.58 -13.78 29.94
N GLU A 167 22.69 -13.27 30.48
CA GLU A 167 22.90 -11.84 30.71
C GLU A 167 22.91 -11.07 29.36
N VAL A 168 23.55 -11.61 28.33
CA VAL A 168 23.54 -11.06 26.98
C VAL A 168 22.10 -11.07 26.40
N LYS A 169 21.36 -12.18 26.55
CA LYS A 169 19.96 -12.28 26.11
C LYS A 169 19.08 -11.26 26.81
N LYS A 170 19.23 -11.06 28.12
CA LYS A 170 18.51 -10.04 28.90
C LYS A 170 18.78 -8.65 28.35
N MET A 171 20.04 -8.28 28.12
CA MET A 171 20.42 -7.00 27.55
C MET A 171 19.84 -6.81 26.13
N GLN A 172 19.88 -7.86 25.31
CA GLN A 172 19.29 -7.83 23.96
C GLN A 172 17.77 -7.61 23.99
N ALA A 173 17.07 -8.28 24.92
CA ALA A 173 15.62 -8.13 25.09
C ALA A 173 15.25 -6.72 25.60
N GLU A 174 16.07 -6.13 26.49
CA GLU A 174 15.87 -4.75 26.95
C GLU A 174 16.03 -3.74 25.82
N ASN A 175 17.11 -3.85 25.05
CA ASN A 175 17.33 -2.99 23.89
C ASN A 175 16.25 -3.22 22.81
N GLY A 176 15.85 -4.47 22.58
CA GLY A 176 14.78 -4.82 21.65
C GLY A 176 13.44 -4.18 22.03
N LEU A 177 13.12 -4.10 23.32
CA LEU A 177 11.91 -3.43 23.80
C LEU A 177 11.95 -1.92 23.52
N ILE A 178 13.07 -1.27 23.73
CA ILE A 178 13.23 0.16 23.43
C ILE A 178 13.01 0.40 21.92
N LEU A 179 13.68 -0.39 21.08
CA LEU A 179 13.57 -0.25 19.62
C LEU A 179 12.15 -0.56 19.10
N SER A 180 11.48 -1.56 19.65
CA SER A 180 10.11 -1.88 19.25
C SER A 180 9.11 -0.80 19.66
N LYS A 181 9.26 -0.18 20.85
CA LYS A 181 8.49 0.97 21.28
C LYS A 181 8.71 2.18 20.34
N MET A 182 9.97 2.47 19.99
CA MET A 182 10.30 3.54 19.03
C MET A 182 9.62 3.32 17.67
N ALA A 183 9.62 2.09 17.16
CA ALA A 183 8.96 1.76 15.90
C ALA A 183 7.44 1.98 15.97
N LEU A 184 6.80 1.61 17.09
CA LEU A 184 5.37 1.87 17.31
C LEU A 184 5.10 3.37 17.42
N CYS A 185 5.91 4.13 18.15
CA CYS A 185 5.81 5.59 18.23
C CYS A 185 5.86 6.24 16.85
N GLN A 186 6.80 5.80 15.99
CA GLN A 186 6.94 6.31 14.62
C GLN A 186 5.65 6.09 13.80
N LEU A 187 5.06 4.90 13.87
CA LEU A 187 3.81 4.59 13.16
C LEU A 187 2.62 5.39 13.67
N CYS A 188 2.60 5.67 14.98
CA CYS A 188 1.57 6.50 15.62
C CYS A 188 1.82 8.01 15.46
N GLY A 189 2.91 8.44 14.83
CA GLY A 189 3.27 9.85 14.70
C GLY A 189 3.70 10.52 16.01
N LEU A 190 4.11 9.72 17.01
CA LEU A 190 4.61 10.20 18.29
C LEU A 190 6.13 10.41 18.26
N PRO A 191 6.69 11.30 19.10
CA PRO A 191 8.13 11.40 19.27
C PRO A 191 8.75 10.04 19.66
N LEU A 192 9.90 9.69 19.12
CA LEU A 192 10.55 8.38 19.32
C LEU A 192 10.89 8.06 20.78
N GLU A 193 11.09 9.11 21.58
CA GLU A 193 11.45 8.99 23.02
C GLU A 193 10.23 8.92 23.93
N THR A 194 9.00 8.87 23.38
CA THR A 194 7.78 8.79 24.18
C THR A 194 7.74 7.43 24.88
N ASP A 195 7.64 7.46 26.21
CA ASP A 195 7.45 6.22 26.97
C ASP A 195 6.00 5.76 26.87
N ILE A 196 5.79 4.73 26.06
CA ILE A 196 4.49 4.10 25.87
C ILE A 196 4.38 2.85 26.74
N HIS A 197 3.21 2.67 27.32
CA HIS A 197 2.85 1.43 28.02
C HIS A 197 1.85 0.66 27.16
N VAL A 198 2.20 -0.59 26.81
CA VAL A 198 1.32 -1.49 26.09
C VAL A 198 0.72 -2.50 27.06
N ASP A 199 -0.59 -2.73 26.92
CA ASP A 199 -1.27 -3.76 27.67
C ASP A 199 -1.05 -5.13 27.00
N SER A 200 -0.61 -6.11 27.79
CA SER A 200 -0.44 -7.50 27.34
C SER A 200 -1.68 -8.37 27.59
N THR A 201 -2.74 -7.82 28.17
CA THR A 201 -4.02 -8.51 28.32
C THR A 201 -4.61 -8.79 26.92
N GLY A 202 -5.08 -9.98 26.67
CA GLY A 202 -5.55 -10.40 25.35
C GLY A 202 -4.53 -11.13 24.48
N LEU A 203 -3.27 -11.22 24.89
CA LEU A 203 -2.34 -12.17 24.29
C LEU A 203 -2.84 -13.60 24.61
N GLY A 204 -3.17 -14.38 23.58
CA GLY A 204 -3.78 -15.71 23.73
C GLY A 204 -5.31 -15.75 23.58
N GLU A 205 -6.02 -14.62 23.64
CA GLU A 205 -7.43 -14.56 23.31
C GLU A 205 -7.61 -14.39 21.79
N ILE A 206 -7.84 -15.47 21.08
CA ILE A 206 -8.03 -15.47 19.62
C ILE A 206 -9.51 -15.63 19.33
N ALA A 207 -10.12 -14.67 18.63
CA ALA A 207 -11.49 -14.79 18.16
C ALA A 207 -11.52 -15.74 16.95
N LEU A 208 -11.99 -16.97 17.20
CA LEU A 208 -12.28 -17.92 16.12
C LEU A 208 -13.56 -17.51 15.40
N HIS A 209 -13.41 -16.93 14.22
CA HIS A 209 -14.53 -16.70 13.32
C HIS A 209 -14.79 -17.98 12.48
N ASP A 210 -15.64 -18.86 13.00
CA ASP A 210 -15.96 -20.16 12.36
C ASP A 210 -16.66 -20.06 11.01
N THR A 211 -17.37 -18.96 10.77
CA THR A 211 -18.13 -18.76 9.53
C THR A 211 -17.62 -17.54 8.77
N ILE A 212 -17.01 -17.81 7.62
CA ILE A 212 -16.88 -16.76 6.60
C ILE A 212 -18.29 -16.58 6.03
N GLY A 213 -18.79 -15.32 6.04
CA GLY A 213 -20.05 -14.98 5.39
C GLY A 213 -20.00 -15.26 3.87
N ASP A 214 -20.89 -14.66 3.12
CA ASP A 214 -20.86 -14.77 1.65
C ASP A 214 -19.54 -14.20 1.12
N VAL A 215 -18.65 -15.10 0.67
CA VAL A 215 -17.32 -14.76 0.15
C VAL A 215 -17.43 -13.81 -1.05
N GLU A 216 -18.46 -13.98 -1.88
CA GLU A 216 -18.68 -13.11 -3.04
C GLU A 216 -19.05 -11.69 -2.60
N ALA A 217 -19.88 -11.53 -1.58
CA ALA A 217 -20.21 -10.24 -1.00
C ALA A 217 -18.96 -9.57 -0.37
N ILE A 218 -18.12 -10.35 0.31
CA ILE A 218 -16.85 -9.86 0.88
C ILE A 218 -15.92 -9.36 -0.23
N ILE A 219 -15.70 -10.15 -1.28
CA ILE A 219 -14.83 -9.77 -2.40
C ILE A 219 -15.33 -8.48 -3.04
N ASN A 220 -16.64 -8.33 -3.27
CA ASN A 220 -17.21 -7.14 -3.89
C ASN A 220 -17.13 -5.90 -2.98
N SER A 221 -17.08 -6.08 -1.67
CA SER A 221 -16.92 -4.96 -0.71
C SER A 221 -15.49 -4.44 -0.59
N ARG A 222 -14.51 -5.22 -1.03
CA ARG A 222 -13.09 -4.86 -0.90
C ARG A 222 -12.71 -3.68 -1.79
N ALA A 223 -11.85 -2.81 -1.23
CA ALA A 223 -11.36 -1.61 -1.92
C ALA A 223 -10.69 -1.96 -3.26
N GLU A 224 -9.92 -3.07 -3.32
CA GLU A 224 -9.23 -3.50 -4.54
C GLU A 224 -10.20 -3.86 -5.67
N MET A 225 -11.31 -4.54 -5.37
CA MET A 225 -12.34 -4.86 -6.35
C MET A 225 -13.07 -3.61 -6.82
N GLN A 226 -13.40 -2.71 -5.89
CA GLN A 226 -14.04 -1.42 -6.22
C GLN A 226 -13.13 -0.53 -7.06
N LEU A 227 -11.81 -0.52 -6.79
CA LEU A 227 -10.81 0.17 -7.62
C LEU A 227 -10.80 -0.36 -9.06
N LEU A 228 -10.85 -1.69 -9.24
CA LEU A 228 -10.93 -2.32 -10.57
C LEU A 228 -12.25 -2.00 -11.28
N GLU A 229 -13.35 -1.84 -10.54
CA GLU A 229 -14.61 -1.37 -11.11
C GLU A 229 -14.52 0.07 -11.63
N GLN A 230 -13.87 0.96 -10.90
CA GLN A 230 -13.63 2.32 -11.39
C GLN A 230 -12.67 2.30 -12.60
N ALA A 231 -11.62 1.48 -12.57
CA ALA A 231 -10.71 1.31 -13.71
C ALA A 231 -11.44 0.79 -14.97
N GLU A 232 -12.37 -0.13 -14.80
CA GLU A 232 -13.23 -0.61 -15.91
C GLU A 232 -14.12 0.50 -16.48
N LYS A 233 -14.72 1.34 -15.62
CA LYS A 233 -15.50 2.52 -16.05
C LYS A 233 -14.62 3.51 -16.82
N ILE A 234 -13.41 3.79 -16.34
CA ILE A 234 -12.45 4.66 -17.00
C ILE A 234 -12.08 4.11 -18.38
N ALA A 235 -11.76 2.83 -18.49
CA ALA A 235 -11.41 2.19 -19.77
C ALA A 235 -12.57 2.21 -20.77
N LYS A 236 -13.79 1.97 -20.31
CA LYS A 236 -15.02 2.10 -21.15
C LYS A 236 -15.26 3.54 -21.60
N SER A 237 -15.08 4.52 -20.71
CA SER A 237 -15.19 5.93 -21.07
C SER A 237 -14.08 6.35 -22.04
N ASN A 238 -12.86 5.87 -21.88
CA ASN A 238 -11.76 6.10 -22.81
C ASN A 238 -12.09 5.55 -24.22
N THR A 239 -12.67 4.35 -24.30
CA THR A 239 -13.14 3.79 -25.57
C THR A 239 -14.17 4.71 -26.27
N ARG A 240 -15.08 5.31 -25.50
CA ARG A 240 -16.07 6.27 -26.04
C ARG A 240 -15.43 7.59 -26.47
N ILE A 241 -14.40 8.05 -25.74
CA ILE A 241 -13.61 9.22 -26.11
C ILE A 241 -12.90 9.00 -27.44
N MET A 242 -12.30 7.83 -27.65
CA MET A 242 -11.70 7.48 -28.95
C MET A 242 -12.75 7.41 -30.05
N ALA A 243 -13.93 6.84 -29.77
CA ALA A 243 -15.04 6.79 -30.70
C ALA A 243 -15.61 8.19 -31.03
N ALA A 244 -15.52 9.16 -30.13
CA ALA A 244 -15.91 10.55 -30.38
C ALA A 244 -15.07 11.22 -31.48
N GLY A 245 -13.84 10.75 -31.72
CA GLY A 245 -13.00 11.20 -32.84
C GLY A 245 -13.57 10.88 -34.21
N LEU A 246 -14.48 9.89 -34.30
CA LEU A 246 -15.18 9.55 -35.56
C LEU A 246 -16.48 10.36 -35.78
N GLN A 247 -16.86 11.23 -34.86
CA GLN A 247 -18.08 12.00 -34.89
C GLN A 247 -17.80 13.46 -35.25
N PRO A 248 -18.79 14.17 -35.83
CA PRO A 248 -18.67 15.60 -36.13
C PRO A 248 -18.37 16.40 -34.84
N ASN A 249 -17.51 17.41 -34.96
CA ASN A 249 -17.24 18.38 -33.91
C ASN A 249 -17.84 19.73 -34.30
N ILE A 250 -18.66 20.30 -33.43
CA ILE A 250 -19.33 21.60 -33.63
C ILE A 250 -18.86 22.54 -32.53
N MET A 251 -18.23 23.66 -32.93
CA MET A 251 -17.74 24.68 -32.02
C MET A 251 -18.29 26.05 -32.43
N ALA A 252 -18.74 26.84 -31.46
CA ALA A 252 -19.04 28.26 -31.65
C ALA A 252 -17.85 29.07 -31.12
N SER A 253 -17.48 30.10 -31.88
CA SER A 253 -16.44 31.04 -31.47
C SER A 253 -16.88 32.46 -31.64
N ALA A 254 -16.47 33.32 -30.73
CA ALA A 254 -16.63 34.77 -30.82
C ALA A 254 -15.29 35.41 -30.42
N ASN A 255 -14.76 36.22 -31.31
CA ASN A 255 -13.46 36.85 -31.15
C ASN A 255 -13.57 38.34 -31.38
N TYR A 256 -12.88 39.12 -30.54
CA TYR A 256 -12.63 40.53 -30.76
C TYR A 256 -11.15 40.72 -30.96
N ILE A 257 -10.76 41.27 -32.08
CA ILE A 257 -9.36 41.54 -32.44
C ILE A 257 -9.20 43.06 -32.60
N TYR A 258 -8.24 43.61 -31.90
CA TYR A 258 -7.78 44.96 -32.03
C TYR A 258 -6.40 44.96 -32.69
N THR A 259 -6.25 45.74 -33.77
CA THR A 259 -4.97 45.88 -34.44
C THR A 259 -4.61 47.34 -34.64
N ASN A 260 -3.36 47.70 -34.45
CA ASN A 260 -2.78 49.00 -34.73
C ASN A 260 -1.41 48.77 -35.38
N PRO A 261 -1.14 49.23 -36.63
CA PRO A 261 -2.06 49.89 -37.56
C PRO A 261 -3.13 48.96 -38.12
N TYR A 262 -4.24 49.54 -38.57
CA TYR A 262 -5.28 48.83 -39.31
C TYR A 262 -5.05 49.04 -40.83
N ALA A 263 -4.94 47.94 -41.57
CA ALA A 263 -4.84 47.99 -43.04
C ALA A 263 -6.23 48.03 -43.65
N ASP A 264 -6.62 49.18 -44.15
CA ASP A 264 -7.87 49.36 -44.93
C ASP A 264 -7.53 49.26 -46.41
N ASN A 265 -8.07 48.26 -47.11
CA ASN A 265 -7.91 48.03 -48.57
C ASN A 265 -6.46 48.00 -49.12
N GLY A 266 -5.51 47.58 -48.31
CA GLY A 266 -4.19 47.11 -48.74
C GLY A 266 -3.13 48.16 -49.05
N LEU A 267 -3.36 49.45 -48.94
CA LEU A 267 -2.39 50.46 -49.35
C LEU A 267 -2.32 51.76 -48.51
N SER A 268 -3.22 52.04 -47.58
CA SER A 268 -3.15 53.23 -46.74
C SER A 268 -2.84 52.85 -45.28
N HIS A 269 -1.71 53.35 -44.78
CA HIS A 269 -1.27 53.18 -43.40
C HIS A 269 -1.92 54.24 -42.52
N ASP A 270 -3.11 53.99 -42.02
CA ASP A 270 -3.65 54.78 -40.93
C ASP A 270 -3.17 54.17 -39.63
N TRP A 271 -2.27 54.85 -38.91
CA TRP A 271 -1.78 54.47 -37.59
C TRP A 271 -2.87 54.55 -36.49
N LYS A 272 -4.12 54.48 -36.88
CA LYS A 272 -5.26 54.41 -35.96
C LYS A 272 -5.61 52.95 -35.75
N GLY A 273 -5.60 52.55 -34.47
CA GLY A 273 -6.04 51.21 -34.11
C GLY A 273 -7.55 51.06 -34.40
N LYS A 274 -7.93 49.87 -34.89
CA LYS A 274 -9.32 49.50 -35.15
C LYS A 274 -9.57 48.09 -34.58
N GLY A 275 -10.72 47.94 -33.92
CA GLY A 275 -11.20 46.66 -33.46
C GLY A 275 -12.27 46.08 -34.39
N PHE A 276 -12.26 44.79 -34.57
CA PHE A 276 -13.34 44.09 -35.26
C PHE A 276 -13.78 42.86 -34.44
N PHE A 277 -15.07 42.58 -34.52
CA PHE A 277 -15.70 41.44 -33.89
C PHE A 277 -15.99 40.40 -34.97
N SER A 278 -15.68 39.15 -34.68
CA SER A 278 -16.04 37.99 -35.48
C SER A 278 -16.74 36.95 -34.61
N ALA A 279 -17.83 36.39 -35.12
CA ALA A 279 -18.50 35.28 -34.50
C ALA A 279 -18.83 34.24 -35.58
N GLY A 280 -18.69 32.98 -35.26
CA GLY A 280 -18.94 31.92 -36.20
C GLY A 280 -19.14 30.56 -35.54
N VAL A 281 -19.62 29.62 -36.34
CA VAL A 281 -19.73 28.20 -35.96
C VAL A 281 -18.83 27.40 -36.91
N VAL A 282 -17.93 26.60 -36.33
CA VAL A 282 -17.07 25.70 -37.08
C VAL A 282 -17.61 24.27 -36.91
N VAL A 283 -17.84 23.59 -38.02
CA VAL A 283 -18.24 22.17 -38.07
C VAL A 283 -17.10 21.40 -38.72
N ASN A 284 -16.48 20.52 -37.97
CA ASN A 284 -15.46 19.63 -38.47
C ASN A 284 -16.01 18.20 -38.55
N ILE A 285 -16.04 17.64 -39.75
CA ILE A 285 -16.54 16.29 -40.03
C ILE A 285 -15.33 15.40 -40.43
N PRO A 286 -14.91 14.44 -39.60
CA PRO A 286 -13.84 13.54 -39.95
C PRO A 286 -14.29 12.56 -41.05
N ILE A 287 -13.59 12.56 -42.18
CA ILE A 287 -13.87 11.67 -43.32
C ILE A 287 -12.72 10.67 -43.45
N ALA A 288 -13.02 9.38 -43.34
CA ALA A 288 -12.13 8.26 -43.65
C ALA A 288 -10.77 8.25 -42.86
N HIS A 289 -10.81 8.38 -41.56
CA HIS A 289 -9.63 8.24 -40.71
C HIS A 289 -9.42 6.80 -40.25
N ALA A 290 -8.61 6.02 -41.00
CA ALA A 290 -8.31 4.62 -40.68
C ALA A 290 -7.60 4.47 -39.34
N ASP A 291 -6.75 5.43 -38.95
CA ASP A 291 -6.05 5.44 -37.66
C ASP A 291 -7.01 5.60 -36.47
N ASP A 292 -8.05 6.44 -36.58
CA ASP A 292 -9.04 6.58 -35.50
C ASP A 292 -9.85 5.31 -35.30
N ILE A 293 -10.16 4.57 -36.37
CA ILE A 293 -10.81 3.25 -36.26
C ILE A 293 -9.89 2.25 -35.53
N LEU A 294 -8.60 2.25 -35.82
CA LEU A 294 -7.63 1.38 -35.15
C LEU A 294 -7.46 1.77 -33.68
N ARG A 295 -7.45 3.07 -33.35
CA ARG A 295 -7.42 3.56 -31.97
C ARG A 295 -8.64 3.11 -31.17
N VAL A 296 -9.85 3.18 -31.77
CA VAL A 296 -11.07 2.67 -31.12
C VAL A 296 -10.97 1.17 -30.87
N LYS A 297 -10.43 0.39 -31.83
CA LYS A 297 -10.21 -1.06 -31.65
C LYS A 297 -9.21 -1.33 -30.53
N ALA A 298 -8.10 -0.60 -30.49
CA ALA A 298 -7.11 -0.71 -29.43
C ALA A 298 -7.73 -0.42 -28.06
N ALA A 299 -8.45 0.69 -27.92
CA ALA A 299 -9.13 1.05 -26.67
C ALA A 299 -10.18 0.01 -26.23
N LYS A 300 -10.87 -0.64 -27.18
CA LYS A 300 -11.79 -1.76 -26.85
C LYS A 300 -11.03 -2.96 -26.30
N HIS A 301 -9.88 -3.31 -26.86
CA HIS A 301 -9.06 -4.40 -26.35
C HIS A 301 -8.45 -4.06 -24.98
N GLU A 302 -8.06 -2.80 -24.73
CA GLU A 302 -7.64 -2.32 -23.42
C GLU A 302 -8.78 -2.44 -22.39
N ALA A 303 -10.00 -2.05 -22.73
CA ALA A 303 -11.15 -2.22 -21.86
C ALA A 303 -11.44 -3.70 -21.55
N ALA A 304 -11.32 -4.58 -22.55
CA ALA A 304 -11.45 -6.03 -22.37
C ALA A 304 -10.34 -6.58 -21.45
N LEU A 305 -9.10 -6.09 -21.60
CA LEU A 305 -8.00 -6.46 -20.71
C LEU A 305 -8.27 -6.08 -19.25
N VAL A 306 -8.84 -4.89 -19.00
CA VAL A 306 -9.23 -4.50 -17.63
C VAL A 306 -10.30 -5.41 -17.06
N THR A 307 -11.27 -5.84 -17.89
CA THR A 307 -12.30 -6.80 -17.45
C THR A 307 -11.67 -8.14 -17.06
N LEU A 308 -10.74 -8.67 -17.87
CA LEU A 308 -10.02 -9.90 -17.54
C LEU A 308 -9.17 -9.76 -16.26
N LYS A 309 -8.49 -8.63 -16.07
CA LYS A 309 -7.77 -8.34 -14.83
C LYS A 309 -8.69 -8.32 -13.60
N LYS A 310 -9.93 -7.86 -13.77
CA LYS A 310 -10.93 -7.88 -12.69
C LYS A 310 -11.32 -9.30 -12.32
N GLU A 311 -11.49 -10.20 -13.31
CA GLU A 311 -11.77 -11.62 -13.04
C GLU A 311 -10.57 -12.31 -12.36
N GLU A 312 -9.36 -12.09 -12.87
CA GLU A 312 -8.12 -12.58 -12.24
C GLU A 312 -7.99 -12.10 -10.78
N ALA A 313 -8.25 -10.82 -10.53
CA ALA A 313 -8.22 -10.27 -9.18
C ALA A 313 -9.27 -10.92 -8.27
N ARG A 314 -10.46 -11.22 -8.77
CA ARG A 314 -11.51 -11.92 -8.03
C ARG A 314 -11.03 -13.30 -7.57
N GLU A 315 -10.43 -14.08 -8.47
CA GLU A 315 -9.87 -15.39 -8.15
C GLU A 315 -8.75 -15.28 -7.10
N MET A 316 -7.88 -14.28 -7.27
CA MET A 316 -6.77 -14.01 -6.35
C MET A 316 -7.25 -13.58 -4.96
N LEU A 317 -8.27 -12.74 -4.86
CA LEU A 317 -8.88 -12.33 -3.60
C LEU A 317 -9.56 -13.52 -2.89
N ASN A 318 -10.24 -14.40 -3.63
CA ASN A 318 -10.80 -15.62 -3.08
C ASN A 318 -9.73 -16.55 -2.50
N LEU A 319 -8.63 -16.71 -3.23
CA LEU A 319 -7.47 -17.47 -2.74
C LEU A 319 -6.88 -16.85 -1.46
N GLN A 320 -6.75 -15.53 -1.41
CA GLN A 320 -6.23 -14.83 -0.22
C GLN A 320 -7.10 -15.02 1.01
N ILE A 321 -8.42 -14.90 0.88
CA ILE A 321 -9.36 -15.12 1.98
C ILE A 321 -9.21 -16.55 2.50
N THR A 322 -9.13 -17.53 1.58
CA THR A 322 -8.97 -18.95 1.93
C THR A 322 -7.64 -19.20 2.63
N GLN A 323 -6.55 -18.62 2.12
CA GLN A 323 -5.22 -18.73 2.73
C GLN A 323 -5.17 -18.08 4.11
N ALA A 324 -5.79 -16.91 4.27
CA ALA A 324 -5.84 -16.22 5.57
C ALA A 324 -6.58 -17.05 6.61
N LYS A 325 -7.71 -17.67 6.24
CA LYS A 325 -8.42 -18.61 7.11
C LYS A 325 -7.54 -19.78 7.53
N GLN A 326 -6.88 -20.41 6.55
CA GLN A 326 -6.03 -21.55 6.82
C GLN A 326 -4.85 -21.19 7.74
N LYS A 327 -4.22 -20.04 7.52
CA LYS A 327 -3.13 -19.55 8.38
C LYS A 327 -3.60 -19.25 9.80
N LEU A 328 -4.79 -18.66 9.96
CA LEU A 328 -5.35 -18.40 11.28
C LEU A 328 -5.63 -19.71 12.02
N MET A 329 -6.19 -20.73 11.35
CA MET A 329 -6.41 -22.05 11.93
C MET A 329 -5.09 -22.72 12.34
N GLU A 330 -4.08 -22.67 11.47
CA GLU A 330 -2.73 -23.20 11.74
C GLU A 330 -2.10 -22.53 12.96
N ALA A 331 -2.12 -21.18 12.97
CA ALA A 331 -1.57 -20.39 14.08
C ALA A 331 -2.29 -20.70 15.40
N THR A 332 -3.60 -20.85 15.39
CA THR A 332 -4.38 -21.23 16.58
C THR A 332 -4.03 -22.62 17.10
N GLN A 333 -3.85 -23.59 16.21
CA GLN A 333 -3.39 -24.94 16.59
C GLN A 333 -1.97 -24.91 17.15
N LYS A 334 -1.08 -24.09 16.56
CA LYS A 334 0.28 -23.90 17.03
C LYS A 334 0.33 -23.34 18.45
N VAL A 335 -0.55 -22.38 18.79
CA VAL A 335 -0.68 -21.84 20.15
C VAL A 335 -1.00 -22.97 21.14
N ALA A 336 -2.00 -23.81 20.84
CA ALA A 336 -2.37 -24.91 21.72
C ALA A 336 -1.24 -25.95 21.89
N MET A 337 -0.51 -26.25 20.81
CA MET A 337 0.61 -27.19 20.85
C MET A 337 1.80 -26.62 21.64
N THR A 338 2.13 -25.35 21.45
CA THR A 338 3.23 -24.70 22.18
C THR A 338 2.89 -24.49 23.65
N GLU A 339 1.63 -24.25 24.01
CA GLU A 339 1.19 -24.21 25.42
C GLU A 339 1.44 -25.52 26.13
N MET A 340 1.10 -26.66 25.49
CA MET A 340 1.41 -27.97 26.01
C MET A 340 2.94 -28.20 26.14
N GLY A 341 3.71 -27.70 25.15
CA GLY A 341 5.16 -27.73 25.16
C GLY A 341 5.75 -27.01 26.37
N VAL A 342 5.24 -25.81 26.69
CA VAL A 342 5.65 -25.07 27.90
C VAL A 342 5.34 -25.85 29.17
N LYS A 343 4.12 -26.36 29.34
CA LYS A 343 3.72 -27.15 30.52
C LYS A 343 4.61 -28.35 30.72
N ASN A 344 4.89 -29.10 29.66
CA ASN A 344 5.78 -30.28 29.75
C ASN A 344 7.23 -29.88 30.11
N ALA A 345 7.73 -28.76 29.52
CA ALA A 345 9.06 -28.26 29.81
C ALA A 345 9.19 -27.74 31.28
N GLU A 346 8.12 -27.12 31.82
CA GLU A 346 8.04 -26.70 33.23
C GLU A 346 8.09 -27.90 34.18
N GLU A 347 7.34 -28.96 33.88
CA GLU A 347 7.39 -30.19 34.68
C GLU A 347 8.78 -30.85 34.64
N VAL A 348 9.40 -30.94 33.45
CA VAL A 348 10.76 -31.47 33.30
C VAL A 348 11.76 -30.63 34.09
N LEU A 349 11.65 -29.31 34.07
CA LEU A 349 12.51 -28.41 34.83
C LEU A 349 12.30 -28.60 36.32
N LEU A 350 11.07 -28.73 36.79
CA LEU A 350 10.75 -28.97 38.19
C LEU A 350 11.40 -30.29 38.65
N PHE A 351 11.17 -31.41 37.96
CA PHE A 351 11.75 -32.71 38.31
C PHE A 351 13.28 -32.70 38.25
N ALA A 352 13.89 -32.06 37.25
CA ALA A 352 15.34 -31.95 37.15
C ALA A 352 15.93 -31.14 38.33
N THR A 353 15.22 -30.09 38.76
CA THR A 353 15.65 -29.25 39.91
C THR A 353 15.54 -30.03 41.22
N GLU A 354 14.39 -30.72 41.46
CA GLU A 354 14.20 -31.55 42.66
C GLU A 354 15.21 -32.70 42.72
N ALA A 355 15.46 -33.38 41.60
CA ALA A 355 16.47 -34.44 41.51
C ALA A 355 17.89 -33.92 41.77
N PHE A 356 18.21 -32.71 41.32
CA PHE A 356 19.48 -32.06 41.59
C PHE A 356 19.66 -31.72 43.08
N GLU A 357 18.62 -31.12 43.70
CA GLU A 357 18.62 -30.83 45.15
C GLU A 357 18.73 -32.11 45.99
N ALA A 358 18.17 -33.22 45.49
CA ALA A 358 18.32 -34.52 46.11
C ALA A 358 19.69 -35.24 45.83
N GLY A 359 20.56 -34.62 45.03
CA GLY A 359 21.85 -35.18 44.63
C GLY A 359 21.74 -36.34 43.61
N MET A 360 20.59 -36.52 42.96
CA MET A 360 20.34 -37.59 42.01
C MET A 360 20.50 -37.16 40.55
N ALA A 361 20.59 -35.86 40.28
CA ALA A 361 20.81 -35.31 38.94
C ALA A 361 22.04 -34.39 38.91
N THR A 362 22.60 -34.22 37.73
CA THR A 362 23.75 -33.33 37.50
C THR A 362 23.35 -31.91 37.22
N ALA A 363 24.21 -30.93 37.48
CA ALA A 363 24.02 -29.54 37.09
C ALA A 363 23.77 -29.39 35.57
N SER A 364 24.36 -30.25 34.75
CA SER A 364 24.18 -30.26 33.28
C SER A 364 22.75 -30.63 32.88
N GLU A 365 22.09 -31.55 33.60
CA GLU A 365 20.69 -31.94 33.33
C GLU A 365 19.74 -30.79 33.66
N VAL A 366 19.94 -30.08 34.77
CA VAL A 366 19.14 -28.89 35.11
C VAL A 366 19.34 -27.77 34.06
N LEU A 367 20.58 -27.52 33.64
CA LEU A 367 20.85 -26.54 32.57
C LEU A 367 20.15 -26.88 31.23
N GLN A 368 20.09 -28.18 30.90
CA GLN A 368 19.36 -28.64 29.71
C GLN A 368 17.85 -28.39 29.86
N ALA A 369 17.26 -28.73 31.01
CA ALA A 369 15.86 -28.51 31.32
C ALA A 369 15.51 -27.02 31.31
N GLN A 370 16.35 -26.16 31.93
CA GLN A 370 16.17 -24.69 31.87
C GLN A 370 16.24 -24.15 30.47
N THR A 371 17.14 -24.66 29.63
CA THR A 371 17.27 -24.23 28.22
C THR A 371 16.05 -24.68 27.42
N ALA A 372 15.55 -25.89 27.64
CA ALA A 372 14.34 -26.41 26.97
C ALA A 372 13.10 -25.61 27.37
N TRP A 373 12.94 -25.29 28.66
CA TRP A 373 11.86 -24.45 29.16
C TRP A 373 11.90 -23.02 28.53
N MET A 374 13.10 -22.42 28.50
CA MET A 374 13.29 -21.11 27.87
C MET A 374 12.89 -21.11 26.39
N SER A 375 13.29 -22.16 25.64
CA SER A 375 12.96 -22.31 24.22
C SER A 375 11.47 -22.53 24.02
N ALA A 376 10.84 -23.42 24.76
CA ALA A 376 9.40 -23.68 24.67
C ALA A 376 8.58 -22.45 25.01
N SER A 377 8.99 -21.68 26.02
CA SER A 377 8.32 -20.41 26.37
C SER A 377 8.48 -19.33 25.32
N ASP A 378 9.66 -19.23 24.69
CA ASP A 378 9.91 -18.29 23.58
C ASP A 378 9.06 -18.65 22.36
N ASP A 379 9.00 -19.93 21.99
CA ASP A 379 8.17 -20.46 20.91
C ASP A 379 6.66 -20.20 21.14
N HIS A 380 6.21 -20.30 22.39
CA HIS A 380 4.82 -20.04 22.77
C HIS A 380 4.48 -18.55 22.67
N ILE A 381 5.39 -17.64 23.08
CA ILE A 381 5.22 -16.20 22.91
C ILE A 381 5.09 -15.88 21.40
N ASP A 382 5.97 -16.43 20.57
CA ASP A 382 5.94 -16.21 19.14
C ASP A 382 4.66 -16.75 18.49
N ALA A 383 4.19 -17.94 18.90
CA ALA A 383 2.94 -18.53 18.42
C ALA A 383 1.72 -17.64 18.74
N ASN A 384 1.65 -17.10 19.96
CA ASN A 384 0.56 -16.20 20.35
C ASN A 384 0.54 -14.92 19.50
N VAL A 385 1.70 -14.31 19.27
CA VAL A 385 1.81 -13.10 18.46
C VAL A 385 1.49 -13.39 17.00
N GLU A 386 2.00 -14.50 16.44
CA GLU A 386 1.69 -14.94 15.09
C GLU A 386 0.17 -15.13 14.90
N ALA A 387 -0.50 -15.73 15.88
CA ALA A 387 -1.94 -15.92 15.84
C ALA A 387 -2.71 -14.60 15.85
N LYS A 388 -2.29 -13.61 16.65
CA LYS A 388 -2.87 -12.26 16.67
C LYS A 388 -2.68 -11.54 15.34
N VAL A 389 -1.50 -11.60 14.77
CA VAL A 389 -1.22 -11.02 13.45
C VAL A 389 -2.06 -11.69 12.36
N CYS A 390 -2.18 -13.04 12.39
CA CYS A 390 -3.05 -13.77 11.46
C CYS A 390 -4.53 -13.38 11.62
N GLU A 391 -5.01 -13.13 12.84
CA GLU A 391 -6.36 -12.64 13.12
C GLU A 391 -6.60 -11.28 12.46
N THR A 392 -5.67 -10.33 12.61
CA THR A 392 -5.75 -8.99 11.99
C THR A 392 -5.75 -9.08 10.46
N TYR A 393 -4.90 -9.91 9.87
CA TYR A 393 -4.93 -10.14 8.42
C TYR A 393 -6.23 -10.78 7.94
N PHE A 394 -6.76 -11.75 8.71
CA PHE A 394 -8.05 -12.35 8.40
C PHE A 394 -9.17 -11.31 8.41
N GLN A 395 -9.21 -10.43 9.43
CA GLN A 395 -10.16 -9.33 9.51
C GLN A 395 -10.00 -8.34 8.34
N LYS A 396 -8.77 -8.01 7.94
CA LYS A 396 -8.51 -7.20 6.75
C LYS A 396 -9.08 -7.84 5.49
N TYR A 397 -8.80 -9.12 5.27
CA TYR A 397 -9.22 -9.80 4.04
C TYR A 397 -10.72 -10.12 4.01
N THR A 398 -11.38 -10.15 5.15
CA THR A 398 -12.84 -10.30 5.25
C THR A 398 -13.59 -8.97 5.38
N SER A 399 -12.89 -7.83 5.30
CA SER A 399 -13.47 -6.49 5.47
C SER A 399 -14.21 -6.32 6.81
N THR A 400 -13.71 -6.96 7.87
CA THR A 400 -14.26 -6.89 9.22
C THR A 400 -13.38 -6.12 10.19
N LEU A 401 -12.34 -5.43 9.69
CA LEU A 401 -11.52 -4.51 10.50
C LEU A 401 -12.43 -3.48 11.17
N ARG A 402 -12.29 -3.33 12.49
CA ARG A 402 -13.00 -2.31 13.27
C ARG A 402 -12.09 -1.10 13.45
N TYR A 403 -12.63 0.07 13.14
CA TYR A 403 -11.96 1.36 13.30
C TYR A 403 -12.16 1.88 14.73
#